data_d74c21cf26d132045d1fb5ea1714fc16
#
_entry.id   d74c21cf26d132045d1fb5ea1714fc16
#
_cell.length_a   1.000
_cell.length_b   1.000
_cell.length_c   1.000
_cell.angle_alpha   90.00
_cell.angle_beta   90.00
_cell.angle_gamma   90.00
#
_symmetry.space_group_name_H-M   'P 1'
#
loop_
_entity.id
_entity.type
_entity.pdbx_description
1 polymer ?
#
loop_
_entity_poly.entity_id
_entity_poly.type
_entity_poly.pdbx_seq_one_letter_code
_entity_poly.pdbx_strand_id
1 'polypeptide(L)'
;MKKAIIGKKVGMTQIFDETGKVIPVTVVEAGPCVVTQKKTEETDGYTAVQLGFEDVKESKLTKPEAGHLKKAGVEAVKHLKEFKLDDAAEMNVGDVVKADTFAAGDWIDVTGISKGHGYQGVIKRHGAHRIDMTHGGGPVHRHAGSMGASSHQSRIFPGKIGAGQMGNEQVTIENLDVVKVDAELNMIVIRGAIPGPKGGLVYIRNTVKTHKVKQAGADISKNPQKASGRNPQKASARG
;
A
#
# COMPACT_ATOMS: atom_id res chain seq x y z
N MET A 1 4.59 13.39 -7.47
CA MET A 1 3.39 12.94 -6.70
C MET A 1 2.64 14.17 -6.25
N LYS A 2 1.31 14.23 -6.43
CA LYS A 2 0.53 15.44 -6.07
C LYS A 2 0.16 15.52 -4.59
N LYS A 3 -0.09 14.39 -3.92
CA LYS A 3 -0.56 14.34 -2.54
C LYS A 3 0.07 13.18 -1.80
N ALA A 4 0.46 13.36 -0.55
CA ALA A 4 0.91 12.30 0.34
C ALA A 4 0.62 12.66 1.80
N ILE A 5 0.37 11.63 2.65
CA ILE A 5 0.13 11.78 4.07
C ILE A 5 0.59 10.53 4.82
N ILE A 6 0.94 10.69 6.08
CA ILE A 6 1.23 9.58 6.99
C ILE A 6 -0.03 9.32 7.81
N GLY A 7 -0.35 8.05 8.03
CA GLY A 7 -1.49 7.67 8.84
C GLY A 7 -1.27 6.39 9.63
N LYS A 8 -2.27 6.06 10.45
CA LYS A 8 -2.30 4.89 11.32
C LYS A 8 -3.55 4.06 11.03
N LYS A 9 -3.38 2.78 10.78
CA LYS A 9 -4.48 1.86 10.51
C LYS A 9 -5.32 1.65 11.77
N VAL A 10 -6.55 2.11 11.77
CA VAL A 10 -7.50 1.92 12.90
C VAL A 10 -8.09 0.52 12.85
N GLY A 11 -8.58 0.10 11.68
CA GLY A 11 -9.20 -1.22 11.52
C GLY A 11 -9.91 -1.38 10.19
N MET A 12 -10.63 -2.50 10.07
CA MET A 12 -11.48 -2.77 8.91
C MET A 12 -12.94 -2.90 9.35
N THR A 13 -13.82 -2.41 8.50
CA THR A 13 -15.27 -2.50 8.63
C THR A 13 -15.90 -2.63 7.25
N GLN A 14 -17.21 -2.55 7.19
CA GLN A 14 -17.96 -2.50 5.95
C GLN A 14 -18.94 -1.33 5.98
N ILE A 15 -19.19 -0.77 4.83
CA ILE A 15 -20.22 0.26 4.62
C ILE A 15 -21.14 -0.21 3.51
N PHE A 16 -22.34 0.35 3.47
CA PHE A 16 -23.33 0.06 2.44
C PHE A 16 -23.42 1.24 1.50
N ASP A 17 -23.46 0.96 0.21
CA ASP A 17 -23.74 1.93 -0.83
C ASP A 17 -25.26 2.21 -0.87
N GLU A 18 -25.68 3.28 -1.54
CA GLU A 18 -27.10 3.64 -1.74
C GLU A 18 -27.92 2.50 -2.38
N THR A 19 -27.25 1.66 -3.16
CA THR A 19 -27.86 0.47 -3.77
C THR A 19 -27.96 -0.75 -2.84
N GLY A 20 -27.52 -0.62 -1.55
CA GLY A 20 -27.45 -1.73 -0.60
C GLY A 20 -26.23 -2.67 -0.78
N LYS A 21 -25.31 -2.34 -1.68
CA LYS A 21 -24.10 -3.14 -1.90
C LYS A 21 -23.11 -2.94 -0.76
N VAL A 22 -22.58 -4.06 -0.23
CA VAL A 22 -21.54 -4.04 0.80
C VAL A 22 -20.20 -3.65 0.20
N ILE A 23 -19.54 -2.65 0.78
CA ILE A 23 -18.20 -2.20 0.44
C ILE A 23 -17.29 -2.48 1.64
N PRO A 24 -16.33 -3.42 1.54
CA PRO A 24 -15.34 -3.61 2.60
C PRO A 24 -14.38 -2.42 2.60
N VAL A 25 -14.13 -1.86 3.78
CA VAL A 25 -13.28 -0.68 3.91
C VAL A 25 -12.30 -0.81 5.07
N THR A 26 -11.19 -0.11 4.94
CA THR A 26 -10.24 0.11 6.02
C THR A 26 -10.27 1.57 6.43
N VAL A 27 -10.38 1.82 7.72
CA VAL A 27 -10.33 3.16 8.30
C VAL A 27 -8.90 3.45 8.72
N VAL A 28 -8.41 4.60 8.28
CA VAL A 28 -7.07 5.12 8.58
C VAL A 28 -7.21 6.50 9.22
N GLU A 29 -6.59 6.71 10.36
CA GLU A 29 -6.35 8.01 10.94
C GLU A 29 -5.18 8.65 10.17
N ALA A 30 -5.45 9.68 9.38
CA ALA A 30 -4.51 10.28 8.44
C ALA A 30 -4.22 11.73 8.85
N GLY A 31 -3.11 11.94 9.49
CA GLY A 31 -2.71 13.26 10.02
C GLY A 31 -3.31 13.59 11.39
N PRO A 32 -3.15 14.80 11.90
CA PRO A 32 -2.40 15.88 11.25
C PRO A 32 -0.91 15.55 11.07
N CYS A 33 -0.33 15.92 9.93
CA CYS A 33 1.10 15.78 9.67
C CYS A 33 1.73 17.15 9.56
N VAL A 34 2.86 17.39 10.24
CA VAL A 34 3.55 18.67 10.22
C VAL A 34 4.75 18.58 9.29
N VAL A 35 4.98 19.60 8.49
CA VAL A 35 6.18 19.73 7.65
C VAL A 35 7.38 20.04 8.55
N THR A 36 8.32 19.11 8.65
CA THR A 36 9.52 19.25 9.51
C THR A 36 10.75 19.73 8.75
N GLN A 37 10.84 19.42 7.46
CA GLN A 37 11.96 19.87 6.62
C GLN A 37 11.51 19.97 5.17
N LYS A 38 12.05 20.96 4.48
CA LYS A 38 11.95 21.13 3.02
C LYS A 38 13.33 20.91 2.42
N LYS A 39 13.40 20.07 1.39
CA LYS A 39 14.61 19.84 0.59
C LYS A 39 14.49 20.53 -0.74
N THR A 40 15.55 21.20 -1.15
CA THR A 40 15.63 21.97 -2.40
C THR A 40 16.76 21.44 -3.27
N GLU A 41 16.68 21.68 -4.57
CA GLU A 41 17.72 21.26 -5.51
C GLU A 41 19.08 21.91 -5.21
N GLU A 42 19.08 23.14 -4.69
CA GLU A 42 20.31 23.90 -4.39
C GLU A 42 21.10 23.30 -3.23
N THR A 43 20.42 22.83 -2.19
CA THR A 43 21.06 22.33 -0.96
C THR A 43 21.20 20.81 -0.93
N ASP A 44 20.20 20.10 -1.41
CA ASP A 44 20.10 18.63 -1.27
C ASP A 44 20.17 17.89 -2.61
N GLY A 45 20.13 18.60 -3.74
CA GLY A 45 20.16 18.02 -5.09
C GLY A 45 18.83 17.41 -5.55
N TYR A 46 17.76 17.56 -4.77
CA TYR A 46 16.40 17.14 -5.13
C TYR A 46 15.34 17.87 -4.31
N THR A 47 14.12 17.92 -4.83
CA THR A 47 12.99 18.55 -4.16
C THR A 47 12.15 17.52 -3.42
N ALA A 48 11.95 17.69 -2.11
CA ALA A 48 11.11 16.85 -1.28
C ALA A 48 10.65 17.60 -0.01
N VAL A 49 9.59 17.06 0.61
CA VAL A 49 9.08 17.54 1.90
C VAL A 49 9.11 16.39 2.90
N GLN A 50 9.66 16.63 4.09
CA GLN A 50 9.61 15.70 5.19
C GLN A 50 8.40 16.01 6.06
N LEU A 51 7.52 15.01 6.22
CA LEU A 51 6.35 15.06 7.09
C LEU A 51 6.62 14.35 8.40
N GLY A 52 6.17 14.95 9.51
CA GLY A 52 6.15 14.38 10.84
C GLY A 52 4.75 13.96 11.25
N PHE A 53 4.61 12.85 11.96
CA PHE A 53 3.32 12.31 12.40
C PHE A 53 3.42 11.69 13.80
N GLU A 54 2.32 11.74 14.57
CA GLU A 54 2.13 11.25 15.94
C GLU A 54 3.00 12.02 16.96
N ASP A 55 2.37 12.92 17.69
CA ASP A 55 3.02 13.71 18.73
C ASP A 55 3.52 12.82 19.86
N VAL A 56 4.69 13.15 20.38
CA VAL A 56 5.35 12.36 21.41
C VAL A 56 6.07 13.27 22.42
N LYS A 57 6.18 12.81 23.65
CA LYS A 57 6.97 13.54 24.66
C LYS A 57 8.44 13.55 24.24
N GLU A 58 9.11 14.71 24.38
CA GLU A 58 10.53 14.85 24.06
C GLU A 58 11.44 13.79 24.72
N SER A 59 11.07 13.31 25.92
CA SER A 59 11.80 12.26 26.63
C SER A 59 11.85 10.90 25.90
N LYS A 60 10.99 10.70 24.91
CA LYS A 60 10.96 9.46 24.10
C LYS A 60 11.76 9.58 22.80
N LEU A 61 12.25 10.76 22.48
CA LEU A 61 13.11 11.00 21.32
C LEU A 61 14.58 10.91 21.70
N THR A 62 15.39 10.51 20.74
CA THR A 62 16.84 10.61 20.89
C THR A 62 17.29 12.07 20.77
N LYS A 63 18.44 12.42 21.36
CA LYS A 63 18.99 13.79 21.32
C LYS A 63 19.15 14.35 19.89
N PRO A 64 19.65 13.57 18.89
CA PRO A 64 19.71 14.02 17.50
C PRO A 64 18.35 14.33 16.89
N GLU A 65 17.35 13.45 17.10
CA GLU A 65 15.98 13.67 16.60
C GLU A 65 15.34 14.92 17.21
N ALA A 66 15.46 15.08 18.53
CA ALA A 66 14.99 16.29 19.21
C ALA A 66 15.68 17.55 18.67
N GLY A 67 17.00 17.49 18.41
CA GLY A 67 17.74 18.59 17.81
C GLY A 67 17.27 18.94 16.40
N HIS A 68 16.96 17.93 15.59
CA HIS A 68 16.41 18.10 14.24
C HIS A 68 15.05 18.84 14.26
N LEU A 69 14.13 18.40 15.12
CA LEU A 69 12.81 19.01 15.26
C LEU A 69 12.87 20.43 15.86
N LYS A 70 13.74 20.65 16.84
CA LYS A 70 13.98 21.99 17.41
C LYS A 70 14.53 22.97 16.37
N LYS A 71 15.42 22.53 15.47
CA LYS A 71 15.91 23.35 14.35
C LYS A 71 14.77 23.77 13.41
N ALA A 72 13.78 22.89 13.22
CA ALA A 72 12.60 23.16 12.41
C ALA A 72 11.53 24.01 13.15
N GLY A 73 11.66 24.22 14.47
CA GLY A 73 10.65 24.91 15.28
C GLY A 73 9.34 24.15 15.44
N VAL A 74 9.38 22.83 15.26
CA VAL A 74 8.20 21.94 15.28
C VAL A 74 8.18 21.14 16.59
N GLU A 75 6.98 20.81 17.07
CA GLU A 75 6.79 19.93 18.22
C GLU A 75 7.38 18.53 18.00
N ALA A 76 7.60 17.81 19.10
CA ALA A 76 8.19 16.49 19.07
C ALA A 76 7.25 15.46 18.41
N VAL A 77 7.61 14.97 17.23
CA VAL A 77 6.88 13.96 16.46
C VAL A 77 7.67 12.65 16.36
N LYS A 78 6.98 11.53 16.34
CA LYS A 78 7.57 10.18 16.41
C LYS A 78 8.03 9.65 15.06
N HIS A 79 7.27 9.89 14.02
CA HIS A 79 7.50 9.31 12.71
C HIS A 79 7.80 10.40 11.69
N LEU A 80 8.96 10.29 11.04
CA LEU A 80 9.40 11.17 9.99
C LEU A 80 9.50 10.42 8.67
N LYS A 81 8.97 10.98 7.59
CA LYS A 81 9.07 10.41 6.25
C LYS A 81 9.12 11.49 5.18
N GLU A 82 10.01 11.31 4.23
CA GLU A 82 10.12 12.19 3.06
C GLU A 82 9.20 11.74 1.92
N PHE A 83 8.61 12.75 1.28
CA PHE A 83 7.80 12.58 0.09
C PHE A 83 8.24 13.56 -0.99
N LYS A 84 8.42 13.05 -2.21
CA LYS A 84 8.67 13.87 -3.39
C LYS A 84 7.33 14.36 -3.93
N LEU A 85 6.89 15.52 -3.50
CA LEU A 85 5.64 16.16 -3.93
C LEU A 85 5.95 17.14 -5.07
N ASP A 86 5.01 17.29 -6.01
CA ASP A 86 5.14 18.24 -7.10
C ASP A 86 5.05 19.69 -6.57
N ASP A 87 4.21 19.90 -5.55
CA ASP A 87 3.98 21.19 -4.89
C ASP A 87 4.92 21.42 -3.69
N ALA A 88 6.01 20.65 -3.56
CA ALA A 88 6.98 20.77 -2.46
C ALA A 88 7.60 22.17 -2.36
N ALA A 89 7.68 22.91 -3.46
CA ALA A 89 8.20 24.26 -3.50
C ALA A 89 7.29 25.29 -2.79
N GLU A 90 5.99 25.04 -2.70
CA GLU A 90 4.99 25.94 -2.11
C GLU A 90 4.81 25.71 -0.62
N MET A 91 5.14 24.51 -0.11
CA MET A 91 5.01 24.17 1.31
C MET A 91 6.12 24.80 2.14
N ASN A 92 5.78 25.24 3.32
CA ASN A 92 6.71 25.80 4.30
C ASN A 92 6.87 24.86 5.51
N VAL A 93 8.02 24.97 6.19
CA VAL A 93 8.25 24.26 7.45
C VAL A 93 7.26 24.78 8.50
N GLY A 94 6.59 23.87 9.19
CA GLY A 94 5.52 24.15 10.14
C GLY A 94 4.10 24.04 9.57
N ASP A 95 3.93 23.94 8.25
CA ASP A 95 2.61 23.74 7.65
C ASP A 95 2.03 22.39 8.08
N VAL A 96 0.71 22.34 8.24
CA VAL A 96 -0.03 21.13 8.68
C VAL A 96 -0.82 20.54 7.55
N VAL A 97 -0.51 19.30 7.19
CA VAL A 97 -1.22 18.50 6.20
C VAL A 97 -2.25 17.63 6.90
N LYS A 98 -3.53 17.77 6.54
CA LYS A 98 -4.66 17.02 7.10
C LYS A 98 -5.28 16.07 6.08
N ALA A 99 -6.24 15.27 6.54
CA ALA A 99 -6.96 14.32 5.70
C ALA A 99 -7.73 14.99 4.53
N ASP A 100 -8.12 16.27 4.66
CA ASP A 100 -8.79 17.07 3.64
C ASP A 100 -8.01 17.26 2.32
N THR A 101 -6.70 16.99 2.36
CA THR A 101 -5.87 16.92 1.15
C THR A 101 -6.40 15.89 0.15
N PHE A 102 -7.07 14.84 0.62
CA PHE A 102 -7.70 13.80 -0.20
C PHE A 102 -9.19 14.01 -0.32
N ALA A 103 -9.76 13.64 -1.45
CA ALA A 103 -11.19 13.69 -1.70
C ALA A 103 -11.76 12.27 -1.92
N ALA A 104 -13.07 12.12 -1.69
CA ALA A 104 -13.77 10.89 -2.07
C ALA A 104 -13.67 10.66 -3.59
N GLY A 105 -13.36 9.43 -3.99
CA GLY A 105 -13.11 9.06 -5.38
C GLY A 105 -11.65 9.21 -5.83
N ASP A 106 -10.74 9.73 -4.99
CA ASP A 106 -9.31 9.75 -5.29
C ASP A 106 -8.76 8.33 -5.32
N TRP A 107 -7.84 8.08 -6.26
CA TRP A 107 -7.08 6.84 -6.34
C TRP A 107 -5.74 6.98 -5.64
N ILE A 108 -5.46 6.04 -4.75
CA ILE A 108 -4.30 6.09 -3.86
C ILE A 108 -3.50 4.80 -3.84
N ASP A 109 -2.22 4.93 -3.54
CA ASP A 109 -1.33 3.83 -3.20
C ASP A 109 -1.02 3.88 -1.71
N VAL A 110 -1.14 2.74 -1.03
CA VAL A 110 -0.89 2.63 0.40
C VAL A 110 0.29 1.71 0.66
N THR A 111 1.33 2.26 1.29
CA THR A 111 2.54 1.53 1.68
C THR A 111 2.54 1.32 3.20
N GLY A 112 2.85 0.12 3.64
CA GLY A 112 2.98 -0.21 5.06
C GLY A 112 3.80 -1.47 5.28
N ILE A 113 4.08 -1.76 6.55
CA ILE A 113 4.76 -3.01 6.92
C ILE A 113 3.73 -4.12 7.06
N SER A 114 3.89 -5.20 6.32
CA SER A 114 3.01 -6.35 6.35
C SER A 114 3.07 -7.09 7.70
N LYS A 115 2.03 -7.86 8.02
CA LYS A 115 2.04 -8.71 9.22
C LYS A 115 3.16 -9.76 9.11
N GLY A 116 3.97 -9.89 10.15
CA GLY A 116 4.99 -10.93 10.23
C GLY A 116 4.38 -12.31 10.44
N HIS A 117 4.94 -13.30 9.78
CA HIS A 117 4.55 -14.73 9.91
C HIS A 117 5.72 -15.60 10.39
N GLY A 118 6.87 -15.02 10.65
CA GLY A 118 8.07 -15.74 11.04
C GLY A 118 8.64 -16.61 9.91
N TYR A 119 9.43 -17.61 10.26
CA TYR A 119 9.99 -18.55 9.29
C TYR A 119 8.91 -19.49 8.75
N GLN A 120 8.71 -19.49 7.44
CA GLN A 120 7.69 -20.31 6.79
C GLN A 120 8.29 -21.21 5.71
N GLY A 121 7.69 -22.39 5.57
CA GLY A 121 8.05 -23.32 4.50
C GLY A 121 7.65 -22.80 3.11
N VAL A 122 8.27 -23.35 2.07
CA VAL A 122 8.10 -22.95 0.67
C VAL A 122 6.66 -22.96 0.20
N ILE A 123 5.84 -23.89 0.69
CA ILE A 123 4.42 -24.01 0.31
C ILE A 123 3.63 -22.79 0.77
N LYS A 124 3.77 -22.35 2.03
CA LYS A 124 3.07 -21.17 2.53
C LYS A 124 3.68 -19.87 2.01
N ARG A 125 5.00 -19.81 1.89
CA ARG A 125 5.71 -18.59 1.50
C ARG A 125 5.55 -18.25 0.02
N HIS A 126 5.54 -19.27 -0.85
CA HIS A 126 5.53 -19.09 -2.30
C HIS A 126 4.40 -19.81 -3.03
N GLY A 127 3.46 -20.44 -2.31
CA GLY A 127 2.36 -21.17 -2.93
C GLY A 127 2.80 -22.41 -3.72
N ALA A 128 3.96 -22.99 -3.36
CA ALA A 128 4.46 -24.18 -4.04
C ALA A 128 3.53 -25.38 -3.86
N HIS A 129 3.52 -26.26 -4.84
CA HIS A 129 2.75 -27.51 -4.78
C HIS A 129 3.24 -28.42 -3.64
N ARG A 130 2.32 -29.01 -2.93
CA ARG A 130 2.63 -30.11 -2.00
C ARG A 130 2.54 -31.44 -2.75
N ILE A 131 3.19 -32.45 -2.22
CA ILE A 131 3.06 -33.83 -2.70
C ILE A 131 1.72 -34.39 -2.18
N ASP A 132 1.00 -35.12 -3.02
CA ASP A 132 -0.28 -35.74 -2.66
C ASP A 132 -0.10 -36.82 -1.58
N MET A 133 -1.13 -36.94 -0.72
CA MET A 133 -1.17 -37.95 0.35
C MET A 133 -1.74 -39.26 -0.18
N THR A 134 -1.06 -39.87 -1.15
CA THR A 134 -1.48 -41.12 -1.77
C THR A 134 -0.50 -42.24 -1.48
N HIS A 135 -0.88 -43.49 -1.83
CA HIS A 135 0.00 -44.65 -1.71
C HIS A 135 1.30 -44.44 -2.47
N GLY A 136 2.45 -44.74 -1.86
CA GLY A 136 3.80 -44.52 -2.42
C GLY A 136 4.37 -43.12 -2.28
N GLY A 137 3.60 -42.15 -1.78
CA GLY A 137 4.07 -40.77 -1.60
C GLY A 137 5.06 -40.57 -0.43
N GLY A 138 5.03 -41.44 0.58
CA GLY A 138 5.86 -41.35 1.78
C GLY A 138 5.59 -40.11 2.64
N PRO A 139 6.39 -39.84 3.70
CA PRO A 139 6.17 -38.76 4.66
C PRO A 139 6.76 -37.40 4.22
N VAL A 140 6.76 -37.11 2.92
CA VAL A 140 7.41 -35.90 2.33
C VAL A 140 6.42 -34.81 1.92
N HIS A 141 5.28 -34.71 2.56
CA HIS A 141 4.13 -33.93 2.12
C HIS A 141 4.38 -32.42 1.96
N ARG A 142 5.24 -31.82 2.77
CA ARG A 142 5.48 -30.37 2.78
C ARG A 142 6.96 -30.00 2.57
N HIS A 143 7.72 -30.84 1.95
CA HIS A 143 9.13 -30.64 1.66
C HIS A 143 9.35 -29.71 0.47
N ALA A 144 10.54 -29.13 0.39
CA ALA A 144 10.91 -28.19 -0.66
C ALA A 144 11.09 -28.81 -2.05
N GLY A 145 11.16 -30.15 -2.12
CA GLY A 145 11.39 -30.89 -3.37
C GLY A 145 12.84 -30.80 -3.83
N SER A 146 13.08 -31.01 -5.13
CA SER A 146 14.41 -30.98 -5.70
C SER A 146 15.11 -29.64 -5.50
N MET A 147 16.40 -29.69 -5.14
CA MET A 147 17.26 -28.51 -4.97
C MET A 147 18.03 -28.14 -6.24
N GLY A 148 17.89 -28.88 -7.30
CA GLY A 148 18.55 -28.63 -8.60
C GLY A 148 19.10 -29.90 -9.24
N ALA A 149 19.83 -29.75 -10.35
CA ALA A 149 20.46 -30.84 -11.05
C ALA A 149 21.75 -31.30 -10.32
N SER A 150 22.09 -32.57 -10.48
CA SER A 150 23.07 -33.27 -9.65
C SER A 150 24.53 -32.92 -9.95
N SER A 151 25.06 -33.22 -11.13
CA SER A 151 26.53 -33.32 -11.27
C SER A 151 27.25 -32.09 -11.85
N HIS A 152 26.65 -31.35 -12.76
CA HIS A 152 27.36 -30.22 -13.39
C HIS A 152 27.39 -28.93 -12.58
N GLN A 153 26.50 -28.78 -11.63
CA GLN A 153 26.33 -27.50 -10.92
C GLN A 153 27.05 -27.45 -9.58
N SER A 154 27.18 -28.60 -8.91
CA SER A 154 27.81 -28.76 -7.57
C SER A 154 27.35 -27.72 -6.51
N ARG A 155 26.28 -27.02 -6.77
CA ARG A 155 25.72 -25.95 -5.91
C ARG A 155 24.24 -25.75 -6.16
N ILE A 156 23.58 -25.08 -5.20
CA ILE A 156 22.23 -24.53 -5.37
C ILE A 156 22.37 -23.15 -5.99
N PHE A 157 21.64 -22.87 -7.07
CA PHE A 157 21.71 -21.56 -7.72
C PHE A 157 21.12 -20.46 -6.86
N PRO A 158 21.66 -19.22 -6.96
CA PRO A 158 21.06 -18.04 -6.37
C PRO A 158 19.62 -17.86 -6.86
N GLY A 159 18.74 -17.32 -5.98
CA GLY A 159 17.33 -17.11 -6.32
C GLY A 159 16.45 -18.35 -6.25
N LYS A 160 16.97 -19.52 -5.83
CA LYS A 160 16.14 -20.71 -5.59
C LYS A 160 15.06 -20.40 -4.54
N ILE A 161 13.80 -20.62 -4.93
CA ILE A 161 12.64 -20.47 -4.04
C ILE A 161 12.75 -21.49 -2.90
N GLY A 162 12.71 -21.02 -1.66
CA GLY A 162 12.88 -21.85 -0.48
C GLY A 162 12.14 -21.29 0.74
N ALA A 163 12.28 -22.01 1.85
CA ALA A 163 11.80 -21.56 3.15
C ALA A 163 12.56 -20.31 3.62
N GLY A 164 11.92 -19.50 4.46
CA GLY A 164 12.52 -18.29 5.02
C GLY A 164 11.52 -17.41 5.73
N GLN A 165 11.97 -16.23 6.15
CA GLN A 165 11.13 -15.21 6.76
C GLN A 165 10.01 -14.81 5.80
N MET A 166 8.77 -14.76 6.30
CA MET A 166 7.59 -14.31 5.58
C MET A 166 6.93 -13.15 6.32
N GLY A 167 6.59 -12.11 5.58
CA GLY A 167 6.02 -10.89 6.15
C GLY A 167 7.03 -10.05 6.92
N ASN A 168 6.54 -9.00 7.60
CA ASN A 168 7.32 -7.94 8.20
C ASN A 168 8.20 -7.21 7.17
N GLU A 169 7.65 -7.08 5.97
CA GLU A 169 8.26 -6.44 4.81
C GLU A 169 7.44 -5.22 4.42
N GLN A 170 8.09 -4.21 3.85
CA GLN A 170 7.39 -3.08 3.29
C GLN A 170 6.66 -3.51 2.01
N VAL A 171 5.34 -3.34 2.01
CA VAL A 171 4.46 -3.69 0.88
C VAL A 171 3.66 -2.47 0.49
N THR A 172 3.51 -2.24 -0.80
CA THR A 172 2.64 -1.20 -1.35
C THR A 172 1.46 -1.86 -2.06
N ILE A 173 0.25 -1.50 -1.66
CA ILE A 173 -0.97 -1.85 -2.40
C ILE A 173 -1.35 -0.63 -3.21
N GLU A 174 -1.33 -0.80 -4.51
CA GLU A 174 -1.60 0.26 -5.47
C GLU A 174 -3.09 0.31 -5.83
N ASN A 175 -3.53 1.51 -6.20
CA ASN A 175 -4.78 1.68 -6.90
C ASN A 175 -6.02 1.36 -6.05
N LEU A 176 -6.05 1.90 -4.84
CA LEU A 176 -7.19 1.81 -3.94
C LEU A 176 -8.05 3.07 -4.04
N ASP A 177 -9.38 2.92 -3.90
CA ASP A 177 -10.34 4.03 -3.91
C ASP A 177 -10.49 4.62 -2.51
N VAL A 178 -10.53 5.94 -2.42
CA VAL A 178 -11.00 6.65 -1.23
C VAL A 178 -12.53 6.74 -1.29
N VAL A 179 -13.22 6.12 -0.34
CA VAL A 179 -14.69 6.10 -0.30
C VAL A 179 -15.23 7.33 0.41
N LYS A 180 -14.63 7.69 1.54
CA LYS A 180 -15.05 8.83 2.37
C LYS A 180 -13.84 9.45 3.05
N VAL A 181 -13.86 10.76 3.21
CA VAL A 181 -12.91 11.51 4.03
C VAL A 181 -13.69 12.25 5.10
N ASP A 182 -13.21 12.18 6.33
CA ASP A 182 -13.74 12.92 7.47
C ASP A 182 -12.64 13.86 7.97
N ALA A 183 -12.78 15.13 7.69
CA ALA A 183 -11.79 16.15 8.01
C ALA A 183 -11.78 16.49 9.51
N GLU A 184 -12.91 16.35 10.23
CA GLU A 184 -13.00 16.66 11.65
C GLU A 184 -12.25 15.63 12.50
N LEU A 185 -12.39 14.36 12.14
CA LEU A 185 -11.73 13.25 12.81
C LEU A 185 -10.37 12.86 12.18
N ASN A 186 -9.95 13.56 11.13
CA ASN A 186 -8.75 13.23 10.33
C ASN A 186 -8.74 11.77 9.87
N MET A 187 -9.88 11.26 9.41
CA MET A 187 -10.02 9.87 8.97
C MET A 187 -10.20 9.77 7.47
N ILE A 188 -9.52 8.79 6.87
CA ILE A 188 -9.70 8.39 5.48
C ILE A 188 -10.23 6.96 5.45
N VAL A 189 -11.34 6.76 4.76
CA VAL A 189 -11.97 5.46 4.56
C VAL A 189 -11.60 4.95 3.18
N ILE A 190 -10.79 3.89 3.14
CA ILE A 190 -10.19 3.32 1.94
C ILE A 190 -10.90 2.01 1.61
N ARG A 191 -11.29 1.81 0.36
CA ARG A 191 -11.90 0.58 -0.10
C ARG A 191 -10.88 -0.56 -0.14
N GLY A 192 -11.20 -1.67 0.54
CA GLY A 192 -10.38 -2.88 0.55
C GLY A 192 -9.42 -2.98 1.71
N ALA A 193 -8.44 -3.85 1.59
CA ALA A 193 -7.45 -4.13 2.62
C ALA A 193 -6.17 -3.32 2.39
N ILE A 194 -5.55 -2.89 3.48
CA ILE A 194 -4.24 -2.23 3.47
C ILE A 194 -3.22 -3.05 4.28
N PRO A 195 -1.91 -2.92 4.03
CA PRO A 195 -0.90 -3.70 4.73
C PRO A 195 -0.85 -3.39 6.22
N GLY A 196 -0.40 -4.35 7.01
CA GLY A 196 -0.10 -4.23 8.42
C GLY A 196 -1.22 -4.58 9.39
N PRO A 197 -0.91 -4.65 10.69
CA PRO A 197 -1.85 -4.86 11.79
C PRO A 197 -2.64 -3.58 12.10
N LYS A 198 -3.63 -3.68 13.00
CA LYS A 198 -4.23 -2.50 13.64
C LYS A 198 -3.16 -1.71 14.40
N GLY A 199 -3.21 -0.39 14.35
CA GLY A 199 -2.19 0.50 14.92
C GLY A 199 -0.91 0.59 14.08
N GLY A 200 -0.82 -0.11 12.95
CA GLY A 200 0.33 -0.03 12.04
C GLY A 200 0.40 1.29 11.29
N LEU A 201 1.62 1.79 11.10
CA LEU A 201 1.90 2.98 10.32
C LEU A 201 1.72 2.69 8.84
N VAL A 202 1.09 3.62 8.14
CA VAL A 202 0.88 3.55 6.69
C VAL A 202 1.21 4.90 6.04
N TYR A 203 1.74 4.82 4.82
CA TYR A 203 2.02 5.97 3.98
C TYR A 203 1.04 5.95 2.82
N ILE A 204 0.24 7.00 2.71
CA ILE A 204 -0.77 7.16 1.67
C ILE A 204 -0.25 8.19 0.67
N ARG A 205 -0.34 7.87 -0.62
CA ARG A 205 0.04 8.78 -1.70
C ARG A 205 -0.92 8.62 -2.88
N ASN A 206 -0.99 9.61 -3.76
CA ASN A 206 -1.68 9.44 -5.04
C ASN A 206 -1.10 8.28 -5.82
N THR A 207 -1.98 7.54 -6.50
CA THR A 207 -1.54 6.48 -7.40
C THR A 207 -0.66 7.02 -8.52
N VAL A 208 0.33 6.22 -8.89
CA VAL A 208 1.19 6.47 -10.06
C VAL A 208 0.47 6.10 -11.36
N LYS A 209 -0.51 5.20 -11.28
CA LYS A 209 -1.26 4.71 -12.44
C LYS A 209 -2.25 5.76 -12.94
N THR A 210 -2.25 5.98 -14.24
CA THR A 210 -3.21 6.88 -14.89
C THR A 210 -4.55 6.17 -15.07
N HIS A 211 -5.59 6.70 -14.46
CA HIS A 211 -6.96 6.23 -14.68
C HIS A 211 -7.59 7.01 -15.82
N LYS A 212 -8.05 6.31 -16.84
CA LYS A 212 -8.94 6.90 -17.83
C LYS A 212 -10.30 7.07 -17.15
N VAL A 213 -10.72 8.30 -16.97
CA VAL A 213 -12.10 8.58 -16.55
C VAL A 213 -13.01 7.99 -17.64
N LYS A 214 -13.82 7.00 -17.27
CA LYS A 214 -14.86 6.51 -18.17
C LYS A 214 -15.85 7.66 -18.38
N GLN A 215 -15.82 8.28 -19.53
CA GLN A 215 -16.87 9.23 -19.90
C GLN A 215 -18.18 8.42 -19.95
N ALA A 216 -19.12 8.79 -19.09
CA ALA A 216 -20.46 8.20 -19.12
C ALA A 216 -21.02 8.40 -20.54
N GLY A 217 -21.19 7.29 -21.29
CA GLY A 217 -21.67 7.30 -22.68
C GLY A 217 -20.64 6.97 -23.76
N ALA A 218 -19.34 6.79 -23.42
CA ALA A 218 -18.28 6.50 -24.42
C ALA A 218 -18.02 5.03 -24.71
N ASP A 219 -18.71 4.11 -24.07
CA ASP A 219 -18.45 2.66 -24.13
C ASP A 219 -19.33 1.89 -25.12
N ILE A 220 -19.80 2.53 -26.18
CA ILE A 220 -20.31 1.77 -27.32
C ILE A 220 -19.06 1.34 -28.13
N SER A 221 -18.60 0.13 -27.87
CA SER A 221 -17.52 -0.49 -28.65
C SER A 221 -17.86 -0.38 -30.13
N LYS A 222 -17.00 0.24 -30.92
CA LYS A 222 -17.13 0.28 -32.39
C LYS A 222 -17.06 -1.12 -33.02
N ASN A 223 -16.69 -2.14 -32.27
CA ASN A 223 -16.69 -3.53 -32.70
C ASN A 223 -18.07 -4.16 -32.40
N PRO A 224 -18.87 -4.52 -33.43
CA PRO A 224 -20.20 -5.08 -33.26
C PRO A 224 -20.24 -6.33 -32.38
N GLN A 225 -19.18 -7.14 -32.40
CA GLN A 225 -19.08 -8.37 -31.58
C GLN A 225 -18.92 -8.06 -30.08
N LYS A 226 -18.26 -6.97 -29.72
CA LYS A 226 -18.13 -6.51 -28.33
C LYS A 226 -19.36 -5.73 -27.85
N ALA A 227 -20.01 -5.01 -28.75
CA ALA A 227 -21.20 -4.23 -28.45
C ALA A 227 -22.41 -5.11 -28.15
N SER A 228 -22.57 -6.26 -28.84
CA SER A 228 -23.70 -7.16 -28.66
C SER A 228 -23.60 -8.06 -27.43
N GLY A 229 -22.42 -8.15 -26.79
CA GLY A 229 -22.18 -9.11 -25.68
C GLY A 229 -22.40 -10.58 -26.05
N ARG A 230 -22.73 -10.87 -27.29
CA ARG A 230 -22.98 -12.23 -27.82
C ARG A 230 -21.81 -12.68 -28.68
N ASN A 231 -21.26 -13.83 -28.33
CA ASN A 231 -20.32 -14.53 -29.21
C ASN A 231 -21.14 -15.20 -30.33
N PRO A 232 -21.02 -14.80 -31.61
CA PRO A 232 -21.83 -15.31 -32.69
C PRO A 232 -21.67 -16.83 -32.90
N GLN A 233 -20.56 -17.43 -32.51
CA GLN A 233 -20.33 -18.86 -32.56
C GLN A 233 -21.18 -19.67 -31.54
N LYS A 234 -21.61 -19.03 -30.44
CA LYS A 234 -22.52 -19.69 -29.46
C LYS A 234 -23.99 -19.51 -29.82
N ALA A 235 -24.33 -18.59 -30.69
CA ALA A 235 -25.73 -18.39 -31.13
C ALA A 235 -26.14 -19.42 -32.18
N SER A 236 -25.20 -19.88 -33.04
CA SER A 236 -25.48 -20.91 -34.05
C SER A 236 -25.55 -22.35 -33.51
N ALA A 237 -25.11 -22.60 -32.27
CA ALA A 237 -25.14 -23.91 -31.64
C ALA A 237 -26.42 -24.18 -30.82
N ARG A 238 -27.42 -23.29 -30.90
CA ARG A 238 -28.72 -23.39 -30.20
C ARG A 238 -29.92 -23.30 -31.15
N GLY A 239 -29.69 -23.49 -32.43
CA GLY A 239 -30.73 -23.66 -33.44
C GLY A 239 -30.94 -25.12 -33.79
#